data_e65b1f56ff19bda9dec95f01dfcba934
#
_entry.id   e65b1f56ff19bda9dec95f01dfcba934
#
_cell.length_a   1.000
_cell.length_b   1.000
_cell.length_c   1.000
_cell.angle_alpha   90.00
_cell.angle_beta   90.00
_cell.angle_gamma   90.00
#
_symmetry.space_group_name_H-M   'P 1'
#
loop_
_entity.id
_entity.type
_entity.pdbx_description
1 polymer ?
#
loop_
_entity_poly.entity_id
_entity_poly.type
_entity_poly.pdbx_seq_one_letter_code
_entity_poly.pdbx_strand_id
1 'polypeptide(L)'
;MQDIFIEDVGSGTPLVLVHGFLGSSEMWTLQTDFFKRNFRVLAPALPGFGKSNKVKSCNSIEDMAKSILTSLEEKKIERFYLLGHSMGGMIVQEMVKLAGEKILKLICYGTGPRGNIPGRFETIDVSREKLKTNGLDNTAYRIAKTWFIEEDKSKYFYLCKEAGKQTSLEAADNALVAMKNWSGIENLKNIKNETLIIWGDQDKAYNFNQVETLKENITNSDLRIVDGCSHNVHLEKPDEFNTIVSEFLKKN
;
A
#
# COMPACT_ATOMS: atom_id res chain seq x y z
N MET A 1 18.32 12.43 1.88
CA MET A 1 17.59 11.58 0.88
C MET A 1 17.06 12.51 -0.20
N GLN A 2 16.85 12.05 -1.44
CA GLN A 2 16.20 12.87 -2.46
C GLN A 2 14.71 12.95 -2.16
N ASP A 3 14.09 14.12 -2.36
CA ASP A 3 12.66 14.35 -2.12
C ASP A 3 11.82 13.47 -3.06
N ILE A 4 10.84 12.77 -2.50
CA ILE A 4 9.84 12.07 -3.27
C ILE A 4 8.67 12.98 -3.61
N PHE A 5 8.02 12.74 -4.73
CA PHE A 5 6.76 13.40 -5.06
C PHE A 5 5.66 12.97 -4.07
N ILE A 6 4.93 13.93 -3.55
CA ILE A 6 3.70 13.70 -2.76
C ILE A 6 2.58 14.50 -3.40
N GLU A 7 1.53 13.84 -3.85
CA GLU A 7 0.27 14.51 -4.14
C GLU A 7 -0.33 15.03 -2.84
N ASP A 8 -0.59 16.33 -2.77
CA ASP A 8 -0.95 17.02 -1.52
C ASP A 8 -2.15 17.92 -1.80
N VAL A 9 -3.35 17.48 -1.43
CA VAL A 9 -4.60 18.13 -1.76
C VAL A 9 -5.58 18.11 -0.59
N GLY A 10 -6.50 19.08 -0.58
CA GLY A 10 -7.47 19.25 0.51
C GLY A 10 -6.89 19.97 1.72
N SER A 11 -7.60 19.92 2.85
CA SER A 11 -7.22 20.58 4.09
C SER A 11 -7.75 19.82 5.31
N GLY A 12 -7.26 20.14 6.50
CA GLY A 12 -7.65 19.47 7.75
C GLY A 12 -6.63 18.44 8.20
N THR A 13 -7.06 17.42 8.94
CA THR A 13 -6.19 16.37 9.46
C THR A 13 -5.54 15.61 8.30
N PRO A 14 -4.21 15.43 8.30
CA PRO A 14 -3.51 14.72 7.23
C PRO A 14 -3.92 13.23 7.17
N LEU A 15 -4.17 12.74 5.94
CA LEU A 15 -4.40 11.34 5.62
C LEU A 15 -3.35 10.90 4.58
N VAL A 16 -2.44 10.04 4.99
CA VAL A 16 -1.36 9.52 4.14
C VAL A 16 -1.77 8.20 3.51
N LEU A 17 -1.71 8.11 2.16
CA LEU A 17 -2.11 6.93 1.37
C LEU A 17 -0.88 6.33 0.69
N VAL A 18 -0.38 5.20 1.19
CA VAL A 18 0.84 4.54 0.68
C VAL A 18 0.48 3.43 -0.29
N HIS A 19 0.92 3.56 -1.55
CA HIS A 19 0.64 2.59 -2.60
C HIS A 19 1.49 1.30 -2.47
N GLY A 20 1.04 0.24 -3.16
CA GLY A 20 1.72 -1.05 -3.23
C GLY A 20 2.75 -1.16 -4.35
N PHE A 21 3.23 -2.39 -4.56
CA PHE A 21 4.14 -2.76 -5.65
C PHE A 21 3.55 -2.40 -7.02
N LEU A 22 4.36 -1.86 -7.93
CA LEU A 22 3.95 -1.37 -9.26
C LEU A 22 2.84 -0.32 -9.24
N GLY A 23 2.58 0.29 -8.06
CA GLY A 23 1.63 1.36 -7.89
C GLY A 23 2.25 2.75 -8.03
N SER A 24 1.42 3.76 -7.85
CA SER A 24 1.80 5.18 -7.82
C SER A 24 0.77 5.98 -7.02
N SER A 25 1.02 7.28 -6.81
CA SER A 25 0.03 8.20 -6.20
C SER A 25 -1.30 8.21 -6.97
N GLU A 26 -1.25 8.08 -8.29
CA GLU A 26 -2.43 8.12 -9.16
C GLU A 26 -3.40 6.94 -8.93
N MET A 27 -2.94 5.83 -8.35
CA MET A 27 -3.85 4.73 -7.99
C MET A 27 -4.88 5.12 -6.94
N TRP A 28 -4.61 6.19 -6.20
CA TRP A 28 -5.50 6.73 -5.17
C TRP A 28 -6.46 7.81 -5.68
N THR A 29 -6.54 8.07 -6.99
CA THR A 29 -7.33 9.19 -7.55
C THR A 29 -8.77 9.22 -7.02
N LEU A 30 -9.47 8.06 -6.98
CA LEU A 30 -10.84 7.99 -6.49
C LEU A 30 -10.95 8.30 -4.99
N GLN A 31 -9.99 7.85 -4.20
CA GLN A 31 -9.90 8.10 -2.76
C GLN A 31 -9.51 9.54 -2.48
N THR A 32 -8.54 10.07 -3.22
CA THR A 32 -8.11 11.46 -3.14
C THR A 32 -9.27 12.41 -3.42
N ASP A 33 -10.05 12.18 -4.48
CA ASP A 33 -11.23 12.98 -4.82
C ASP A 33 -12.32 12.92 -3.76
N PHE A 34 -12.49 11.78 -3.12
CA PHE A 34 -13.47 11.63 -2.04
C PHE A 34 -12.98 12.29 -0.74
N PHE A 35 -11.76 11.95 -0.27
CA PHE A 35 -11.27 12.34 1.04
C PHE A 35 -10.79 13.79 1.13
N LYS A 36 -10.36 14.43 0.02
CA LYS A 36 -9.90 15.84 0.02
C LYS A 36 -10.94 16.84 0.52
N ARG A 37 -12.22 16.44 0.60
CA ARG A 37 -13.31 17.28 1.12
C ARG A 37 -13.23 17.45 2.65
N ASN A 38 -12.62 16.50 3.35
CA ASN A 38 -12.61 16.45 4.82
C ASN A 38 -11.19 16.27 5.41
N PHE A 39 -10.21 15.94 4.59
CA PHE A 39 -8.84 15.66 4.99
C PHE A 39 -7.84 16.34 4.06
N ARG A 40 -6.65 16.63 4.58
CA ARG A 40 -5.50 16.90 3.72
C ARG A 40 -4.92 15.56 3.27
N VAL A 41 -5.18 15.18 2.04
CA VAL A 41 -4.73 13.89 1.49
C VAL A 41 -3.31 14.03 0.97
N LEU A 42 -2.45 13.13 1.43
CA LEU A 42 -1.04 13.04 1.06
C LEU A 42 -0.80 11.66 0.44
N ALA A 43 -0.61 11.59 -0.88
CA ALA A 43 -0.32 10.34 -1.57
C ALA A 43 1.13 10.36 -2.11
N PRO A 44 2.12 9.81 -1.37
CA PRO A 44 3.48 9.72 -1.82
C PRO A 44 3.63 8.74 -2.99
N ALA A 45 4.45 9.08 -3.98
CA ALA A 45 5.02 8.15 -4.93
C ALA A 45 6.35 7.64 -4.36
N LEU A 46 6.46 6.33 -4.14
CA LEU A 46 7.68 5.72 -3.58
C LEU A 46 8.89 5.94 -4.48
N PRO A 47 10.13 5.94 -3.92
CA PRO A 47 11.36 6.08 -4.70
C PRO A 47 11.44 5.06 -5.85
N GLY A 48 11.57 5.53 -7.08
CA GLY A 48 11.60 4.71 -8.29
C GLY A 48 10.22 4.43 -8.92
N PHE A 49 9.12 4.96 -8.34
CA PHE A 49 7.74 4.73 -8.79
C PHE A 49 7.05 6.04 -9.21
N GLY A 50 6.14 5.96 -10.19
CA GLY A 50 5.32 7.08 -10.61
C GLY A 50 6.13 8.36 -10.85
N LYS A 51 5.68 9.47 -10.31
CA LYS A 51 6.37 10.78 -10.42
C LYS A 51 7.71 10.84 -9.67
N SER A 52 8.04 9.83 -8.86
CA SER A 52 9.37 9.65 -8.22
C SER A 52 10.25 8.63 -8.95
N ASN A 53 9.96 8.28 -10.20
CA ASN A 53 10.69 7.23 -10.94
C ASN A 53 12.18 7.53 -11.19
N LYS A 54 12.60 8.80 -11.06
CA LYS A 54 14.01 9.23 -11.13
C LYS A 54 14.71 9.27 -9.77
N VAL A 55 13.97 9.13 -8.69
CA VAL A 55 14.53 9.03 -7.35
C VAL A 55 15.10 7.63 -7.17
N LYS A 56 16.31 7.54 -6.60
CA LYS A 56 16.99 6.26 -6.36
C LYS A 56 16.08 5.33 -5.57
N SER A 57 15.81 4.15 -6.11
CA SER A 57 14.93 3.14 -5.50
C SER A 57 15.53 2.54 -4.23
N CYS A 58 14.65 2.13 -3.30
CA CYS A 58 15.01 1.45 -2.07
C CYS A 58 14.89 -0.07 -2.24
N ASN A 59 15.76 -0.83 -1.57
CA ASN A 59 15.74 -2.29 -1.54
C ASN A 59 15.37 -2.87 -0.17
N SER A 60 14.85 -2.04 0.73
CA SER A 60 14.27 -2.45 2.00
C SER A 60 12.95 -1.70 2.28
N ILE A 61 12.03 -2.36 2.97
CA ILE A 61 10.76 -1.74 3.41
C ILE A 61 11.04 -0.61 4.42
N GLU A 62 12.06 -0.77 5.27
CA GLU A 62 12.46 0.25 6.24
C GLU A 62 12.93 1.53 5.55
N ASP A 63 13.73 1.45 4.47
CA ASP A 63 14.19 2.65 3.76
C ASP A 63 13.05 3.34 3.00
N MET A 64 12.08 2.57 2.47
CA MET A 64 10.86 3.14 1.90
C MET A 64 10.06 3.89 2.97
N ALA A 65 9.89 3.33 4.16
CA ALA A 65 9.23 3.97 5.30
C ALA A 65 9.94 5.26 5.72
N LYS A 66 11.27 5.23 5.87
CA LYS A 66 12.09 6.40 6.19
C LYS A 66 11.97 7.50 5.14
N SER A 67 11.94 7.15 3.85
CA SER A 67 11.78 8.11 2.75
C SER A 67 10.47 8.89 2.89
N ILE A 68 9.35 8.19 3.18
CA ILE A 68 8.07 8.85 3.41
C ILE A 68 8.10 9.73 4.64
N LEU A 69 8.60 9.21 5.79
CA LEU A 69 8.65 9.96 7.05
C LEU A 69 9.48 11.24 6.91
N THR A 70 10.63 11.18 6.26
CA THR A 70 11.47 12.35 5.98
C THR A 70 10.71 13.41 5.17
N SER A 71 10.03 13.00 4.07
CA SER A 71 9.27 13.93 3.25
C SER A 71 8.04 14.52 3.96
N LEU A 72 7.43 13.77 4.88
CA LEU A 72 6.35 14.29 5.74
C LEU A 72 6.89 15.31 6.76
N GLU A 73 8.08 15.06 7.33
CA GLU A 73 8.73 15.97 8.26
C GLU A 73 9.13 17.30 7.60
N GLU A 74 9.67 17.27 6.38
CA GLU A 74 9.96 18.47 5.57
C GLU A 74 8.71 19.29 5.28
N LYS A 75 7.55 18.62 5.11
CA LYS A 75 6.23 19.26 5.00
C LYS A 75 5.63 19.69 6.33
N LYS A 76 6.33 19.51 7.46
CA LYS A 76 5.87 19.81 8.82
C LYS A 76 4.57 19.08 9.19
N ILE A 77 4.44 17.83 8.75
CA ILE A 77 3.34 16.95 9.12
C ILE A 77 3.70 16.21 10.40
N GLU A 78 3.16 16.67 11.53
CA GLU A 78 3.48 16.14 12.85
C GLU A 78 2.63 14.92 13.23
N ARG A 79 1.33 14.93 12.89
CA ARG A 79 0.39 13.85 13.19
C ARG A 79 -0.53 13.58 12.01
N PHE A 80 -0.79 12.31 11.71
CA PHE A 80 -1.54 11.91 10.52
C PHE A 80 -2.25 10.56 10.69
N TYR A 81 -3.31 10.36 9.93
CA TYR A 81 -3.87 9.04 9.64
C TYR A 81 -3.03 8.36 8.56
N LEU A 82 -2.86 7.05 8.67
CA LEU A 82 -1.96 6.30 7.79
C LEU A 82 -2.65 5.07 7.21
N LEU A 83 -2.69 4.98 5.88
CA LEU A 83 -3.24 3.86 5.13
C LEU A 83 -2.17 3.30 4.19
N GLY A 84 -1.97 1.98 4.20
CA GLY A 84 -1.06 1.32 3.29
C GLY A 84 -1.70 0.12 2.59
N HIS A 85 -1.57 0.07 1.27
CA HIS A 85 -2.05 -1.02 0.42
C HIS A 85 -0.93 -1.98 0.05
N SER A 86 -1.14 -3.28 0.24
CA SER A 86 -0.23 -4.32 -0.24
C SER A 86 1.20 -4.16 0.32
N MET A 87 2.22 -3.97 -0.51
CA MET A 87 3.57 -3.57 -0.08
C MET A 87 3.53 -2.27 0.75
N GLY A 88 2.66 -1.32 0.40
CA GLY A 88 2.42 -0.13 1.23
C GLY A 88 1.94 -0.48 2.64
N GLY A 89 1.22 -1.58 2.81
CA GLY A 89 0.83 -2.11 4.10
C GLY A 89 2.01 -2.62 4.94
N MET A 90 3.05 -3.17 4.30
CA MET A 90 4.31 -3.50 4.98
C MET A 90 5.05 -2.21 5.40
N ILE A 91 5.08 -1.22 4.51
CA ILE A 91 5.73 0.08 4.74
C ILE A 91 5.08 0.80 5.93
N VAL A 92 3.75 0.84 6.01
CA VAL A 92 3.07 1.54 7.11
C VAL A 92 3.26 0.81 8.45
N GLN A 93 3.38 -0.52 8.46
CA GLN A 93 3.75 -1.27 9.66
C GLN A 93 5.18 -0.89 10.14
N GLU A 94 6.11 -0.68 9.20
CA GLU A 94 7.45 -0.20 9.52
C GLU A 94 7.45 1.27 9.97
N MET A 95 6.59 2.13 9.36
CA MET A 95 6.42 3.52 9.82
C MET A 95 5.90 3.59 11.26
N VAL A 96 4.99 2.68 11.67
CA VAL A 96 4.53 2.59 13.07
C VAL A 96 5.69 2.24 14.01
N LYS A 97 6.56 1.33 13.63
CA LYS A 97 7.76 0.98 14.42
C LYS A 97 8.70 2.18 14.60
N LEU A 98 8.84 3.02 13.57
CA LEU A 98 9.76 4.16 13.54
C LEU A 98 9.18 5.43 14.18
N ALA A 99 7.85 5.66 14.06
CA ALA A 99 7.21 6.92 14.43
C ALA A 99 5.73 6.73 14.85
N GLY A 100 5.43 5.67 15.61
CA GLY A 100 4.05 5.29 15.96
C GLY A 100 3.26 6.38 16.71
N GLU A 101 3.94 7.23 17.49
CA GLU A 101 3.34 8.36 18.21
C GLU A 101 2.82 9.48 17.30
N LYS A 102 3.32 9.57 16.08
CA LYS A 102 2.84 10.51 15.05
C LYS A 102 1.58 10.01 14.34
N ILE A 103 1.28 8.71 14.43
CA ILE A 103 0.19 8.05 13.69
C ILE A 103 -1.08 8.03 14.56
N LEU A 104 -2.11 8.72 14.11
CA LEU A 104 -3.41 8.83 14.81
C LEU A 104 -4.19 7.51 14.75
N LYS A 105 -4.34 6.94 13.56
CA LYS A 105 -4.95 5.63 13.28
C LYS A 105 -4.23 4.98 12.12
N LEU A 106 -4.21 3.65 12.12
CA LEU A 106 -3.56 2.83 11.10
C LEU A 106 -4.58 2.05 10.27
N ILE A 107 -4.39 1.98 8.96
CA ILE A 107 -5.18 1.12 8.07
C ILE A 107 -4.23 0.22 7.29
N CYS A 108 -4.31 -1.09 7.53
CA CYS A 108 -3.61 -2.14 6.80
C CYS A 108 -4.57 -2.76 5.77
N TYR A 109 -4.34 -2.49 4.49
CA TYR A 109 -5.25 -2.86 3.43
C TYR A 109 -4.61 -3.82 2.42
N GLY A 110 -5.27 -4.97 2.15
CA GLY A 110 -4.79 -5.98 1.21
C GLY A 110 -3.34 -6.39 1.47
N THR A 111 -2.97 -6.61 2.74
CA THR A 111 -1.60 -6.81 3.18
C THR A 111 -1.49 -7.89 4.25
N GLY A 112 -0.27 -8.20 4.64
CA GLY A 112 0.04 -9.17 5.70
C GLY A 112 1.27 -8.77 6.51
N PRO A 113 1.66 -9.60 7.47
CA PRO A 113 2.79 -9.32 8.35
C PRO A 113 4.15 -9.76 7.79
N ARG A 114 4.19 -10.32 6.58
CA ARG A 114 5.42 -10.76 5.91
C ARG A 114 5.31 -10.68 4.40
N GLY A 115 6.42 -10.52 3.71
CA GLY A 115 6.44 -10.45 2.25
C GLY A 115 6.62 -11.82 1.57
N ASN A 116 7.28 -12.79 2.24
CA ASN A 116 7.33 -14.16 1.75
C ASN A 116 6.04 -14.91 2.19
N ILE A 117 5.04 -14.96 1.29
CA ILE A 117 3.69 -15.41 1.58
C ILE A 117 3.50 -16.84 1.04
N PRO A 118 3.29 -17.84 1.91
CA PRO A 118 2.88 -19.19 1.48
C PRO A 118 1.54 -19.13 0.73
N GLY A 119 1.46 -19.80 -0.42
CA GLY A 119 0.23 -19.86 -1.21
C GLY A 119 -0.05 -18.62 -2.07
N ARG A 120 0.87 -17.67 -2.18
CA ARG A 120 0.80 -16.58 -3.16
C ARG A 120 0.71 -17.15 -4.58
N PHE A 121 0.01 -16.47 -5.49
CA PHE A 121 -0.16 -16.88 -6.89
C PHE A 121 1.16 -17.22 -7.62
N GLU A 122 2.29 -16.64 -7.21
CA GLU A 122 3.65 -17.05 -7.59
C GLU A 122 4.66 -16.58 -6.54
N THR A 123 5.83 -17.20 -6.46
CA THR A 123 6.90 -16.78 -5.55
C THR A 123 7.54 -15.47 -6.03
N ILE A 124 8.14 -14.71 -5.10
CA ILE A 124 8.85 -13.48 -5.45
C ILE A 124 10.03 -13.76 -6.38
N ASP A 125 10.73 -14.89 -6.22
CA ASP A 125 11.85 -15.26 -7.09
C ASP A 125 11.37 -15.50 -8.54
N VAL A 126 10.22 -16.15 -8.71
CA VAL A 126 9.60 -16.32 -10.03
C VAL A 126 9.18 -14.96 -10.62
N SER A 127 8.61 -14.07 -9.81
CA SER A 127 8.28 -12.70 -10.26
C SER A 127 9.53 -11.95 -10.74
N ARG A 128 10.67 -12.05 -10.02
CA ARG A 128 11.93 -11.44 -10.37
C ARG A 128 12.53 -12.03 -11.66
N GLU A 129 12.47 -13.36 -11.83
CA GLU A 129 12.88 -14.03 -13.04
C GLU A 129 12.09 -13.52 -14.26
N LYS A 130 10.75 -13.49 -14.14
CA LYS A 130 9.86 -12.98 -15.19
C LYS A 130 10.09 -11.50 -15.50
N LEU A 131 10.44 -10.70 -14.48
CA LEU A 131 10.79 -9.29 -14.68
C LEU A 131 12.03 -9.15 -15.58
N LYS A 132 13.04 -10.00 -15.39
CA LYS A 132 14.27 -10.01 -16.19
C LYS A 132 14.06 -10.56 -17.61
N THR A 133 13.27 -11.62 -17.75
CA THR A 133 13.09 -12.32 -19.03
C THR A 133 12.02 -11.68 -19.91
N ASN A 134 10.92 -11.22 -19.34
CA ASN A 134 9.73 -10.72 -20.06
C ASN A 134 9.66 -9.18 -20.07
N GLY A 135 10.53 -8.51 -19.32
CA GLY A 135 10.53 -7.07 -19.16
C GLY A 135 9.47 -6.56 -18.18
N LEU A 136 9.55 -5.26 -17.88
CA LEU A 136 8.69 -4.60 -16.89
C LEU A 136 7.23 -4.58 -17.33
N ASP A 137 6.94 -4.11 -18.55
CA ASP A 137 5.56 -3.90 -19.01
C ASP A 137 4.73 -5.19 -19.00
N ASN A 138 5.29 -6.29 -19.54
CA ASN A 138 4.64 -7.58 -19.55
C ASN A 138 4.43 -8.14 -18.14
N THR A 139 5.43 -7.98 -17.27
CA THR A 139 5.36 -8.46 -15.90
C THR A 139 4.35 -7.64 -15.09
N ALA A 140 4.36 -6.31 -15.22
CA ALA A 140 3.41 -5.43 -14.56
C ALA A 140 1.97 -5.71 -14.99
N TYR A 141 1.74 -5.81 -16.30
CA TYR A 141 0.42 -6.15 -16.85
C TYR A 141 -0.12 -7.48 -16.30
N ARG A 142 0.71 -8.53 -16.35
CA ARG A 142 0.35 -9.86 -15.86
C ARG A 142 0.04 -9.89 -14.37
N ILE A 143 0.84 -9.22 -13.55
CA ILE A 143 0.62 -9.14 -12.11
C ILE A 143 -0.65 -8.33 -11.82
N ALA A 144 -0.82 -7.17 -12.46
CA ALA A 144 -1.99 -6.31 -12.26
C ALA A 144 -3.32 -7.02 -12.56
N LYS A 145 -3.34 -7.92 -13.56
CA LYS A 145 -4.54 -8.75 -13.85
C LYS A 145 -4.99 -9.57 -12.64
N THR A 146 -4.05 -10.06 -11.82
CA THR A 146 -4.39 -10.85 -10.63
C THR A 146 -5.04 -10.04 -9.51
N TRP A 147 -5.02 -8.71 -9.59
CA TRP A 147 -5.54 -7.80 -8.57
C TRP A 147 -7.02 -7.48 -8.71
N PHE A 148 -7.67 -7.99 -9.75
CA PHE A 148 -9.08 -7.76 -10.05
C PHE A 148 -9.79 -9.07 -10.36
N ILE A 149 -11.08 -9.14 -10.03
CA ILE A 149 -11.93 -10.29 -10.37
C ILE A 149 -12.10 -10.41 -11.89
N GLU A 150 -12.44 -9.30 -12.53
CA GLU A 150 -12.64 -9.25 -13.99
C GLU A 150 -11.33 -8.98 -14.75
N GLU A 151 -10.19 -9.12 -14.08
CA GLU A 151 -8.86 -8.91 -14.64
C GLU A 151 -8.73 -7.56 -15.36
N ASP A 152 -8.22 -7.55 -16.61
CA ASP A 152 -8.01 -6.36 -17.44
C ASP A 152 -9.30 -5.76 -18.03
N LYS A 153 -10.45 -6.39 -17.81
CA LYS A 153 -11.77 -5.84 -18.14
C LYS A 153 -12.32 -4.91 -17.07
N SER A 154 -11.73 -4.92 -15.88
CA SER A 154 -12.15 -4.06 -14.76
C SER A 154 -12.02 -2.58 -15.11
N LYS A 155 -13.05 -1.80 -14.77
CA LYS A 155 -13.21 -0.38 -15.15
C LYS A 155 -11.96 0.47 -14.91
N TYR A 156 -11.28 0.25 -13.79
CA TYR A 156 -10.12 1.05 -13.36
C TYR A 156 -8.78 0.32 -13.52
N PHE A 157 -8.74 -0.80 -14.24
CA PHE A 157 -7.49 -1.54 -14.52
C PHE A 157 -6.43 -0.65 -15.18
N TYR A 158 -6.85 0.34 -15.99
CA TYR A 158 -5.94 1.25 -16.66
C TYR A 158 -5.03 2.02 -15.68
N LEU A 159 -5.50 2.33 -14.45
CA LEU A 159 -4.68 3.01 -13.43
C LEU A 159 -3.47 2.15 -13.04
N CYS A 160 -3.67 0.85 -12.84
CA CYS A 160 -2.58 -0.08 -12.53
C CYS A 160 -1.60 -0.23 -13.70
N LYS A 161 -2.14 -0.30 -14.92
CA LYS A 161 -1.33 -0.39 -16.14
C LYS A 161 -0.43 0.84 -16.33
N GLU A 162 -0.98 2.03 -16.15
CA GLU A 162 -0.20 3.28 -16.30
C GLU A 162 0.80 3.46 -15.15
N ALA A 163 0.45 3.10 -13.91
CA ALA A 163 1.39 3.12 -12.78
C ALA A 163 2.57 2.17 -13.02
N GLY A 164 2.31 0.96 -13.52
CA GLY A 164 3.35 -0.01 -13.86
C GLY A 164 4.36 0.53 -14.88
N LYS A 165 3.89 1.22 -15.93
CA LYS A 165 4.75 1.84 -16.95
C LYS A 165 5.65 2.96 -16.41
N GLN A 166 5.22 3.64 -15.34
CA GLN A 166 5.97 4.72 -14.72
C GLN A 166 6.95 4.23 -13.65
N THR A 167 7.02 2.91 -13.41
CA THR A 167 7.99 2.30 -12.50
C THR A 167 9.31 2.08 -13.22
N SER A 168 10.46 2.29 -12.56
CA SER A 168 11.74 1.88 -13.13
C SER A 168 11.96 0.37 -12.94
N LEU A 169 12.67 -0.27 -13.89
CA LEU A 169 13.00 -1.70 -13.79
C LEU A 169 13.77 -2.02 -12.50
N GLU A 170 14.70 -1.13 -12.14
CA GLU A 170 15.47 -1.24 -10.91
C GLU A 170 14.57 -1.16 -9.68
N ALA A 171 13.61 -0.23 -9.65
CA ALA A 171 12.68 -0.09 -8.54
C ALA A 171 11.77 -1.32 -8.39
N ALA A 172 11.32 -1.90 -9.50
CA ALA A 172 10.53 -3.11 -9.46
C ALA A 172 11.31 -4.30 -8.88
N ASP A 173 12.57 -4.52 -9.29
CA ASP A 173 13.42 -5.60 -8.75
C ASP A 173 13.76 -5.34 -7.27
N ASN A 174 14.16 -4.12 -6.91
CA ASN A 174 14.48 -3.72 -5.54
C ASN A 174 13.28 -3.89 -4.60
N ALA A 175 12.07 -3.54 -5.04
CA ALA A 175 10.85 -3.72 -4.26
C ALA A 175 10.51 -5.20 -4.03
N LEU A 176 10.72 -6.06 -5.03
CA LEU A 176 10.58 -7.51 -4.86
C LEU A 176 11.59 -8.06 -3.84
N VAL A 177 12.84 -7.57 -3.86
CA VAL A 177 13.86 -7.92 -2.84
C VAL A 177 13.44 -7.42 -1.47
N ALA A 178 13.00 -6.17 -1.36
CA ALA A 178 12.53 -5.58 -0.12
C ALA A 178 11.39 -6.39 0.51
N MET A 179 10.36 -6.73 -0.28
CA MET A 179 9.25 -7.58 0.17
C MET A 179 9.73 -8.95 0.61
N LYS A 180 10.57 -9.65 -0.19
CA LYS A 180 11.05 -10.99 0.12
C LYS A 180 11.72 -11.07 1.49
N ASN A 181 12.49 -10.06 1.85
CA ASN A 181 13.32 -10.04 3.04
C ASN A 181 12.61 -9.45 4.27
N TRP A 182 11.40 -8.88 4.09
CA TRP A 182 10.70 -8.21 5.18
C TRP A 182 9.77 -9.12 5.96
N SER A 183 9.79 -8.94 7.30
CA SER A 183 8.82 -9.51 8.24
C SER A 183 8.54 -8.51 9.36
N GLY A 184 7.28 -8.19 9.56
CA GLY A 184 6.78 -7.36 10.68
C GLY A 184 6.20 -8.19 11.83
N ILE A 185 6.21 -9.53 11.75
CA ILE A 185 5.52 -10.42 12.71
C ILE A 185 5.89 -10.11 14.16
N GLU A 186 7.17 -9.96 14.45
CA GLU A 186 7.63 -9.73 15.82
C GLU A 186 7.20 -8.37 16.39
N ASN A 187 6.88 -7.42 15.51
CA ASN A 187 6.48 -6.07 15.87
C ASN A 187 4.96 -5.89 16.01
N LEU A 188 4.13 -6.81 15.53
CA LEU A 188 2.65 -6.65 15.52
C LEU A 188 2.08 -6.32 16.91
N LYS A 189 2.52 -7.01 17.95
CA LYS A 189 2.09 -6.77 19.34
C LYS A 189 2.48 -5.39 19.90
N ASN A 190 3.43 -4.73 19.25
CA ASN A 190 3.88 -3.39 19.62
C ASN A 190 3.07 -2.29 18.93
N ILE A 191 2.25 -2.62 17.92
CA ILE A 191 1.32 -1.68 17.27
C ILE A 191 0.19 -1.38 18.26
N LYS A 192 0.19 -0.16 18.82
CA LYS A 192 -0.81 0.31 19.80
C LYS A 192 -1.89 1.20 19.18
N ASN A 193 -1.66 1.66 17.96
CA ASN A 193 -2.58 2.50 17.21
C ASN A 193 -3.89 1.74 16.97
N GLU A 194 -5.02 2.43 17.06
CA GLU A 194 -6.28 1.88 16.57
C GLU A 194 -6.11 1.53 15.09
N THR A 195 -6.36 0.26 14.77
CA THR A 195 -6.01 -0.32 13.46
C THR A 195 -7.24 -0.89 12.77
N LEU A 196 -7.43 -0.53 11.51
CA LEU A 196 -8.38 -1.18 10.62
C LEU A 196 -7.63 -2.07 9.63
N ILE A 197 -8.09 -3.29 9.48
CA ILE A 197 -7.61 -4.23 8.47
C ILE A 197 -8.72 -4.36 7.42
N ILE A 198 -8.41 -4.13 6.14
CA ILE A 198 -9.35 -4.28 5.03
C ILE A 198 -8.83 -5.36 4.09
N TRP A 199 -9.71 -6.26 3.66
CA TRP A 199 -9.34 -7.36 2.77
C TRP A 199 -10.52 -7.75 1.85
N GLY A 200 -10.22 -7.97 0.57
CA GLY A 200 -11.17 -8.55 -0.39
C GLY A 200 -11.13 -10.08 -0.31
N ASP A 201 -12.28 -10.72 -0.24
CA ASP A 201 -12.41 -12.18 -0.02
C ASP A 201 -11.82 -13.03 -1.16
N GLN A 202 -11.62 -12.43 -2.36
CA GLN A 202 -11.03 -13.06 -3.54
C GLN A 202 -9.58 -12.61 -3.82
N ASP A 203 -8.89 -12.06 -2.82
CA ASP A 203 -7.50 -11.59 -2.96
C ASP A 203 -6.54 -12.78 -3.23
N LYS A 204 -5.90 -12.75 -4.41
CA LYS A 204 -4.93 -13.76 -4.85
C LYS A 204 -3.49 -13.46 -4.40
N ALA A 205 -3.24 -12.25 -3.90
CA ALA A 205 -1.91 -11.84 -3.43
C ALA A 205 -1.71 -12.12 -1.93
N TYR A 206 -2.75 -11.89 -1.13
CA TYR A 206 -2.75 -12.15 0.32
C TYR A 206 -3.94 -13.02 0.70
N ASN A 207 -3.68 -14.22 1.19
CA ASN A 207 -4.72 -15.12 1.67
C ASN A 207 -5.20 -14.73 3.08
N PHE A 208 -6.33 -15.31 3.51
CA PHE A 208 -6.95 -15.01 4.79
C PHE A 208 -6.01 -15.20 6.00
N ASN A 209 -5.14 -16.22 5.99
CA ASN A 209 -4.20 -16.46 7.10
C ASN A 209 -3.26 -15.27 7.36
N GLN A 210 -2.89 -14.50 6.32
CA GLN A 210 -2.07 -13.30 6.47
C GLN A 210 -2.84 -12.19 7.19
N VAL A 211 -4.09 -12.03 6.83
CA VAL A 211 -5.00 -11.02 7.40
C VAL A 211 -5.39 -11.41 8.84
N GLU A 212 -5.71 -12.67 9.06
CA GLU A 212 -5.98 -13.24 10.38
C GLU A 212 -4.80 -13.06 11.34
N THR A 213 -3.57 -13.29 10.87
CA THR A 213 -2.36 -13.05 11.66
C THR A 213 -2.25 -11.58 12.10
N LEU A 214 -2.59 -10.61 11.23
CA LEU A 214 -2.64 -9.20 11.63
C LEU A 214 -3.70 -8.98 12.73
N LYS A 215 -4.93 -9.48 12.51
CA LYS A 215 -6.06 -9.33 13.43
C LYS A 215 -5.78 -9.90 14.81
N GLU A 216 -5.17 -11.09 14.87
CA GLU A 216 -4.89 -11.78 16.13
C GLU A 216 -3.76 -11.13 16.93
N ASN A 217 -2.79 -10.50 16.26
CA ASN A 217 -1.57 -9.99 16.91
C ASN A 217 -1.55 -8.47 17.11
N ILE A 218 -2.44 -7.72 16.46
CA ILE A 218 -2.63 -6.27 16.73
C ILE A 218 -3.81 -6.12 17.68
N THR A 219 -3.53 -5.84 18.94
CA THR A 219 -4.53 -5.86 20.04
C THR A 219 -5.72 -4.94 19.77
N ASN A 220 -5.48 -3.73 19.26
CA ASN A 220 -6.53 -2.74 18.98
C ASN A 220 -6.85 -2.70 17.48
N SER A 221 -7.34 -3.81 16.94
CA SER A 221 -7.64 -3.91 15.50
C SER A 221 -9.06 -4.38 15.23
N ASP A 222 -9.65 -3.87 14.14
CA ASP A 222 -10.88 -4.35 13.52
C ASP A 222 -10.57 -4.92 12.13
N LEU A 223 -11.32 -5.93 11.69
CA LEU A 223 -11.24 -6.51 10.35
C LEU A 223 -12.53 -6.24 9.58
N ARG A 224 -12.38 -5.73 8.37
CA ARG A 224 -13.45 -5.61 7.37
C ARG A 224 -13.12 -6.45 6.14
N ILE A 225 -13.94 -7.45 5.88
CA ILE A 225 -13.91 -8.26 4.67
C ILE A 225 -14.89 -7.63 3.69
N VAL A 226 -14.44 -7.41 2.45
CA VAL A 226 -15.28 -6.92 1.36
C VAL A 226 -15.54 -8.08 0.41
N ASP A 227 -16.77 -8.56 0.41
CA ASP A 227 -17.18 -9.71 -0.38
C ASP A 227 -17.15 -9.40 -1.88
N GLY A 228 -16.80 -10.39 -2.70
CA GLY A 228 -16.75 -10.25 -4.15
C GLY A 228 -15.76 -9.18 -4.63
N CYS A 229 -14.63 -9.06 -3.96
CA CYS A 229 -13.52 -8.19 -4.34
C CYS A 229 -12.19 -8.93 -4.30
N SER A 230 -11.31 -8.58 -5.22
CA SER A 230 -9.93 -9.05 -5.21
C SER A 230 -9.01 -8.08 -4.44
N HIS A 231 -7.75 -7.98 -4.85
CA HIS A 231 -6.72 -7.20 -4.17
C HIS A 231 -6.96 -5.69 -4.19
N ASN A 232 -7.59 -5.17 -5.25
CA ASN A 232 -7.82 -3.74 -5.45
C ASN A 232 -9.26 -3.30 -5.10
N VAL A 233 -9.72 -3.59 -3.87
CA VAL A 233 -11.06 -3.18 -3.37
C VAL A 233 -11.33 -1.70 -3.65
N HIS A 234 -10.34 -0.81 -3.45
CA HIS A 234 -10.45 0.63 -3.65
C HIS A 234 -10.74 1.05 -5.11
N LEU A 235 -10.51 0.14 -6.07
CA LEU A 235 -10.83 0.34 -7.49
C LEU A 235 -12.03 -0.51 -7.94
N GLU A 236 -12.27 -1.68 -7.35
CA GLU A 236 -13.40 -2.53 -7.69
C GLU A 236 -14.71 -2.03 -7.05
N LYS A 237 -14.65 -1.60 -5.78
CA LYS A 237 -15.77 -1.07 -5.01
C LYS A 237 -15.40 0.24 -4.28
N PRO A 238 -15.10 1.33 -5.02
CA PRO A 238 -14.57 2.56 -4.45
C PRO A 238 -15.49 3.20 -3.41
N ASP A 239 -16.80 3.18 -3.61
CA ASP A 239 -17.75 3.79 -2.68
C ASP A 239 -17.82 3.03 -1.35
N GLU A 240 -17.83 1.69 -1.40
CA GLU A 240 -17.81 0.83 -0.21
C GLU A 240 -16.50 0.99 0.55
N PHE A 241 -15.37 0.96 -0.15
CA PHE A 241 -14.06 1.20 0.44
C PHE A 241 -13.97 2.57 1.13
N ASN A 242 -14.40 3.63 0.43
CA ASN A 242 -14.38 4.99 0.97
C ASN A 242 -15.28 5.13 2.20
N THR A 243 -16.43 4.47 2.23
CA THR A 243 -17.35 4.44 3.36
C THR A 243 -16.70 3.77 4.57
N ILE A 244 -16.13 2.56 4.41
CA ILE A 244 -15.45 1.81 5.47
C ILE A 244 -14.32 2.65 6.10
N VAL A 245 -13.47 3.25 5.26
CA VAL A 245 -12.35 4.10 5.73
C VAL A 245 -12.89 5.35 6.44
N SER A 246 -13.92 6.02 5.87
CA SER A 246 -14.50 7.22 6.46
C SER A 246 -15.12 6.97 7.83
N GLU A 247 -15.86 5.87 8.00
CA GLU A 247 -16.44 5.47 9.27
C GLU A 247 -15.37 5.22 10.33
N PHE A 248 -14.31 4.52 9.97
CA PHE A 248 -13.19 4.25 10.88
C PHE A 248 -12.47 5.54 11.31
N LEU A 249 -12.19 6.45 10.37
CA LEU A 249 -11.48 7.69 10.68
C LEU A 249 -12.30 8.66 11.53
N LYS A 250 -13.64 8.63 11.44
CA LYS A 250 -14.56 9.49 12.22
C LYS A 250 -14.92 8.93 13.59
N LYS A 251 -14.66 7.67 13.86
CA LYS A 251 -14.90 7.04 15.15
C LYS A 251 -14.02 7.74 16.22
N ASN A 252 -14.63 8.27 17.27
CA ASN A 252 -13.95 8.94 18.40
C ASN A 252 -13.24 7.93 19.29
#